data_5efcdf4a2df6f3cca4830a54774504a6
#
_entry.id   5efcdf4a2df6f3cca4830a54774504a6
#
_cell.length_a   1.000
_cell.length_b   1.000
_cell.length_c   1.000
_cell.angle_alpha   90.00
_cell.angle_beta   90.00
_cell.angle_gamma   90.00
#
_symmetry.space_group_name_H-M   'P 1'
#
loop_
_entity.id
_entity.type
_entity.pdbx_description
1 polymer ?
#
loop_
_entity_poly.entity_id
_entity_poly.type
_entity_poly.pdbx_seq_one_letter_code
_entity_poly.pdbx_strand_id
1 'polypeptide(L)'
;MPWLTGSAQWCFKDFTTPLRAENPVPRINQKGVLERDMIRKEGYFVFQSYWSDEPMAHIYGHSWPVCWSAEGESRMVKIYSNCPTAAHVFQSNATTVRPPSAL
;
A
#
# COMPACT_ATOMS: atom_id res chain seq x y z
N MET A 1 10.30 5.83 -22.61
CA MET A 1 11.45 6.75 -22.36
C MET A 1 12.72 6.01 -22.76
N PRO A 2 13.28 6.29 -23.96
CA PRO A 2 14.39 5.49 -24.51
C PRO A 2 15.73 5.66 -23.76
N TRP A 3 15.81 6.68 -22.89
CA TRP A 3 16.99 6.95 -22.07
C TRP A 3 16.95 6.31 -20.68
N LEU A 4 15.81 5.74 -20.26
CA LEU A 4 15.67 5.05 -18.97
C LEU A 4 15.88 3.55 -19.16
N THR A 5 16.98 3.02 -18.62
CA THR A 5 17.32 1.61 -18.71
C THR A 5 16.71 0.76 -17.60
N GLY A 6 16.19 1.38 -16.56
CA GLY A 6 15.50 0.71 -15.47
C GLY A 6 15.45 1.54 -14.20
N SER A 7 14.72 1.04 -13.23
CA SER A 7 14.67 1.60 -11.87
C SER A 7 14.50 0.47 -10.86
N ALA A 8 14.93 0.69 -9.64
CA ALA A 8 14.74 -0.25 -8.54
C ALA A 8 14.29 0.50 -7.29
N GLN A 9 13.33 -0.09 -6.59
CA GLN A 9 12.87 0.46 -5.31
C GLN A 9 13.93 0.26 -4.23
N TRP A 10 14.32 1.31 -3.55
CA TRP A 10 15.09 1.27 -2.33
C TRP A 10 14.15 1.37 -1.14
N CYS A 11 14.02 0.38 -0.31
CA CYS A 11 14.64 -0.94 -0.35
C CYS A 11 13.59 -2.02 -0.04
N PHE A 12 13.98 -3.29 -0.06
CA PHE A 12 13.05 -4.40 0.15
C PHE A 12 12.48 -4.42 1.57
N LYS A 13 13.35 -4.33 2.58
CA LYS A 13 12.90 -4.30 3.98
C LYS A 13 13.72 -3.31 4.81
N ASP A 14 13.15 -2.89 5.93
CA ASP A 14 13.82 -2.07 6.91
C ASP A 14 15.05 -2.78 7.48
N PHE A 15 16.11 -2.01 7.72
CA PHE A 15 17.36 -2.56 8.22
C PHE A 15 18.02 -1.63 9.23
N THR A 16 18.81 -2.22 10.11
CA THR A 16 19.60 -1.48 11.09
C THR A 16 20.77 -0.76 10.42
N THR A 17 20.98 0.49 10.79
CA THR A 17 22.10 1.28 10.32
C THR A 17 22.53 2.28 11.41
N PRO A 18 23.82 2.38 11.72
CA PRO A 18 24.30 3.37 12.71
C PRO A 18 24.16 4.82 12.23
N LEU A 19 23.95 5.02 10.93
CA LEU A 19 23.95 6.34 10.29
C LEU A 19 22.59 7.08 10.39
N ARG A 20 21.54 6.44 10.91
CA ARG A 20 20.20 7.02 10.99
C ARG A 20 19.83 7.30 12.44
N ALA A 21 19.80 8.57 12.81
CA ALA A 21 19.35 9.03 14.13
C ALA A 21 18.02 9.79 14.06
N GLU A 22 17.63 10.22 12.85
CA GLU A 22 16.49 11.10 12.58
C GLU A 22 15.11 10.41 12.49
N ASN A 23 15.07 9.09 12.43
CA ASN A 23 13.82 8.33 12.36
C ASN A 23 13.14 8.21 13.74
N PRO A 24 11.82 7.99 13.79
CA PRO A 24 11.11 7.72 15.04
C PRO A 24 11.74 6.57 15.85
N VAL A 25 12.28 5.56 15.16
CA VAL A 25 13.09 4.51 15.76
C VAL A 25 14.55 4.73 15.36
N PRO A 26 15.42 5.17 16.28
CA PRO A 26 16.82 5.44 15.98
C PRO A 26 17.54 4.20 15.43
N ARG A 27 18.52 4.44 14.56
CA ARG A 27 19.37 3.40 13.94
C ARG A 27 18.64 2.41 13.05
N ILE A 28 17.44 2.75 12.58
CA ILE A 28 16.68 1.95 11.61
C ILE A 28 16.44 2.79 10.36
N ASN A 29 16.79 2.24 9.20
CA ASN A 29 16.34 2.76 7.92
C ASN A 29 14.94 2.18 7.64
N GLN A 30 13.92 3.04 7.62
CA GLN A 30 12.50 2.68 7.48
C GLN A 30 11.97 2.86 6.05
N LYS A 31 12.86 2.84 5.06
CA LYS A 31 12.50 3.00 3.63
C LYS A 31 12.10 1.68 2.94
N GLY A 32 12.11 0.57 3.68
CA GLY A 32 11.67 -0.72 3.18
C GLY A 32 10.18 -0.76 2.84
N VAL A 33 9.80 -1.63 1.90
CA VAL A 33 8.40 -1.99 1.65
C VAL A 33 7.89 -3.02 2.65
N LEU A 34 8.80 -3.62 3.40
CA LEU A 34 8.53 -4.50 4.53
C LEU A 34 9.15 -3.94 5.81
N GLU A 35 8.52 -4.22 6.95
CA GLU A 35 9.14 -4.04 8.26
C GLU A 35 10.28 -5.04 8.47
N ARG A 36 11.03 -4.89 9.56
CA ARG A 36 12.15 -5.80 9.88
C ARG A 36 11.72 -7.25 10.13
N ASP A 37 10.52 -7.44 10.64
CA ASP A 37 9.87 -8.74 10.90
C ASP A 37 9.06 -9.27 9.71
N MET A 38 9.24 -8.66 8.53
CA MET A 38 8.59 -9.02 7.26
C MET A 38 7.10 -8.64 7.20
N ILE A 39 6.57 -7.84 8.11
CA ILE A 39 5.22 -7.28 7.98
C ILE A 39 5.21 -6.36 6.76
N ARG A 40 4.20 -6.52 5.92
CA ARG A 40 4.03 -5.77 4.68
C ARG A 40 3.52 -4.37 4.99
N LYS A 41 4.24 -3.35 4.52
CA LYS A 41 3.77 -1.97 4.55
C LYS A 41 2.85 -1.67 3.36
N GLU A 42 2.15 -0.57 3.40
CA GLU A 42 1.25 -0.16 2.32
C GLU A 42 1.93 -0.08 0.94
N GLY A 43 3.18 0.37 0.90
CA GLY A 43 3.98 0.40 -0.33
C GLY A 43 4.20 -0.97 -0.98
N TYR A 44 4.23 -2.05 -0.20
CA TYR A 44 4.32 -3.41 -0.73
C TYR A 44 3.14 -3.73 -1.64
N PHE A 45 1.92 -3.41 -1.20
CA PHE A 45 0.69 -3.71 -1.94
C PHE A 45 0.54 -2.85 -3.20
N VAL A 46 1.12 -1.64 -3.21
CA VAL A 46 1.23 -0.84 -4.42
C VAL A 46 2.07 -1.59 -5.47
N PHE A 47 3.28 -2.02 -5.12
CA PHE A 47 4.13 -2.77 -6.05
C PHE A 47 3.50 -4.10 -6.45
N GLN A 48 2.88 -4.82 -5.53
CA GLN A 48 2.19 -6.06 -5.82
C GLN A 48 1.09 -5.87 -6.86
N SER A 49 0.34 -4.76 -6.79
CA SER A 49 -0.73 -4.49 -7.76
C SER A 49 -0.23 -4.21 -9.18
N TYR A 50 1.05 -3.84 -9.35
CA TYR A 50 1.67 -3.59 -10.66
C TYR A 50 2.51 -4.76 -11.20
N TRP A 51 3.08 -5.58 -10.30
CA TRP A 51 4.12 -6.55 -10.67
C TRP A 51 3.72 -7.99 -10.47
N SER A 52 2.60 -8.27 -9.79
CA SER A 52 2.11 -9.63 -9.60
C SER A 52 1.12 -10.02 -10.68
N ASP A 53 1.26 -11.24 -11.18
CA ASP A 53 0.26 -11.89 -12.06
C ASP A 53 -0.86 -12.55 -11.23
N GLU A 54 -0.62 -12.78 -9.94
CA GLU A 54 -1.62 -13.31 -9.02
C GLU A 54 -2.69 -12.25 -8.69
N PRO A 55 -3.99 -12.60 -8.78
CA PRO A 55 -5.06 -11.69 -8.43
C PRO A 55 -4.92 -11.19 -6.98
N MET A 56 -4.99 -9.87 -6.81
CA MET A 56 -4.90 -9.27 -5.49
C MET A 56 -5.82 -8.05 -5.35
N ALA A 57 -6.30 -7.83 -4.14
CA ALA A 57 -6.93 -6.59 -3.71
C ALA A 57 -6.54 -6.29 -2.27
N HIS A 58 -6.21 -5.04 -1.96
CA HIS A 58 -5.82 -4.58 -0.64
C HIS A 58 -6.45 -3.23 -0.34
N ILE A 59 -7.10 -3.12 0.82
CA ILE A 59 -7.68 -1.86 1.30
C ILE A 59 -6.61 -1.10 2.06
N TYR A 60 -6.29 0.12 1.60
CA TYR A 60 -5.35 1.01 2.26
C TYR A 60 -5.78 1.33 3.69
N GLY A 61 -4.86 1.18 4.63
CA GLY A 61 -5.11 1.46 6.04
C GLY A 61 -5.99 0.44 6.75
N HIS A 62 -6.20 -0.76 6.18
CA HIS A 62 -7.05 -1.81 6.78
C HIS A 62 -6.60 -2.23 8.19
N SER A 63 -5.32 -2.10 8.51
CA SER A 63 -4.74 -2.43 9.81
C SER A 63 -4.81 -1.27 10.82
N TRP A 64 -5.31 -0.11 10.43
CA TRP A 64 -5.43 1.03 11.34
C TRP A 64 -6.57 0.79 12.34
N PRO A 65 -6.29 0.91 13.64
CA PRO A 65 -7.27 0.55 14.67
C PRO A 65 -8.49 1.46 14.68
N VAL A 66 -8.34 2.71 14.23
CA VAL A 66 -9.42 3.69 14.20
C VAL A 66 -9.26 4.61 12.99
N CYS A 67 -10.36 4.80 12.26
CA CYS A 67 -10.47 5.81 11.22
C CYS A 67 -11.46 6.88 11.69
N TRP A 68 -10.97 8.04 12.08
CA TRP A 68 -11.80 9.16 12.59
C TRP A 68 -12.49 9.89 11.44
N SER A 69 -13.79 10.16 11.60
CA SER A 69 -14.58 11.08 10.80
C SER A 69 -15.76 11.59 11.60
N ALA A 70 -16.32 12.73 11.22
CA ALA A 70 -17.58 13.18 11.75
C ALA A 70 -18.72 12.26 11.28
N GLU A 71 -19.78 12.16 12.06
CA GLU A 71 -20.97 11.40 11.67
C GLU A 71 -21.57 11.97 10.38
N GLY A 72 -21.85 11.11 9.40
CA GLY A 72 -22.37 11.50 8.10
C GLY A 72 -21.32 12.01 7.09
N GLU A 73 -20.05 12.08 7.48
CA GLU A 73 -18.98 12.48 6.58
C GLU A 73 -18.62 11.32 5.63
N SER A 74 -18.61 11.58 4.32
CA SER A 74 -18.16 10.60 3.35
C SER A 74 -16.63 10.49 3.34
N ARG A 75 -16.11 9.27 3.25
CA ARG A 75 -14.68 9.00 3.16
C ARG A 75 -14.31 8.30 1.87
N MET A 76 -13.17 8.67 1.36
CA MET A 76 -12.55 7.94 0.24
C MET A 76 -11.90 6.66 0.77
N VAL A 77 -12.31 5.52 0.26
CA VAL A 77 -11.63 4.24 0.46
C VAL A 77 -10.71 4.00 -0.72
N LYS A 78 -9.43 3.82 -0.46
CA LYS A 78 -8.42 3.51 -1.47
C LYS A 78 -8.18 2.01 -1.50
N ILE A 79 -8.24 1.42 -2.70
CA ILE A 79 -8.00 0.00 -2.92
C ILE A 79 -6.89 -0.14 -3.96
N TYR A 80 -5.87 -0.95 -3.66
CA TYR A 80 -4.87 -1.40 -4.61
C TYR A 80 -5.31 -2.76 -5.16
N SER A 81 -5.38 -2.89 -6.48
CA SER A 81 -5.78 -4.14 -7.12
C SER A 81 -5.19 -4.23 -8.52
N ASN A 82 -4.84 -5.45 -8.96
CA ASN A 82 -4.51 -5.77 -10.33
C ASN A 82 -5.69 -6.44 -11.07
N CYS A 83 -6.84 -6.54 -10.42
CA CYS A 83 -8.06 -7.08 -11.02
C CYS A 83 -8.86 -5.98 -11.72
N PRO A 84 -9.59 -6.29 -12.81
CA PRO A 84 -10.42 -5.32 -13.54
C PRO A 84 -11.59 -4.79 -12.73
N THR A 85 -12.01 -5.53 -11.69
CA THR A 85 -13.04 -5.14 -10.74
C THR A 85 -12.69 -5.62 -9.34
N ALA A 86 -13.04 -4.83 -8.33
CA ALA A 86 -12.97 -5.21 -6.93
C ALA A 86 -14.32 -4.95 -6.26
N ALA A 87 -14.76 -5.85 -5.40
CA ALA A 87 -15.97 -5.67 -4.60
C ALA A 87 -15.58 -5.40 -3.15
N HIS A 88 -16.11 -4.33 -2.57
CA HIS A 88 -16.01 -4.04 -1.16
C HIS A 88 -17.35 -4.34 -0.50
N VAL A 89 -17.32 -5.20 0.51
CA VAL A 89 -18.53 -5.53 1.29
C VAL A 89 -18.39 -4.88 2.66
N PHE A 90 -19.28 -3.95 2.95
CA PHE A 90 -19.37 -3.31 4.25
C PHE A 90 -20.67 -3.74 4.93
N GLN A 91 -20.55 -4.43 6.04
CA GLN A 91 -21.69 -5.08 6.73
C GLN A 91 -22.41 -6.07 5.79
N SER A 92 -23.66 -5.78 5.41
CA SER A 92 -24.47 -6.61 4.51
C SER A 92 -24.58 -6.04 3.08
N ASN A 93 -23.98 -4.89 2.80
CA ASN A 93 -24.07 -4.22 1.50
C ASN A 93 -22.76 -4.35 0.73
N ALA A 94 -22.82 -4.87 -0.49
CA ALA A 94 -21.67 -4.96 -1.38
C ALA A 94 -21.61 -3.74 -2.31
N THR A 95 -20.46 -3.10 -2.41
CA THR A 95 -20.19 -2.04 -3.38
C THR A 95 -19.11 -2.51 -4.34
N THR A 96 -19.41 -2.54 -5.63
CA THR A 96 -18.45 -2.84 -6.68
C THR A 96 -17.72 -1.58 -7.12
N VAL A 97 -16.41 -1.60 -7.06
CA VAL A 97 -15.54 -0.51 -7.50
C VAL A 97 -14.86 -0.91 -8.80
N ARG A 98 -14.94 -0.06 -9.81
CA ARG A 98 -14.19 -0.21 -11.06
C ARG A 98 -13.09 0.84 -11.09
N PRO A 99 -11.90 0.52 -11.64
CA PRO A 99 -10.89 1.54 -11.86
C PRO A 99 -11.46 2.61 -12.82
N PRO A 100 -11.01 3.86 -12.71
CA PRO A 100 -11.31 4.86 -13.71
C PRO A 100 -10.80 4.35 -15.06
N SER A 101 -11.61 4.46 -16.11
CA SER A 101 -11.17 4.14 -17.46
C SER A 101 -9.92 4.95 -17.78
N ALA A 102 -8.86 4.27 -18.22
CA ALA A 102 -7.68 4.96 -18.71
C ALA A 102 -8.09 5.87 -19.89
N LEU A 103 -7.75 7.16 -19.79
CA LEU A 103 -7.86 8.13 -20.87
C LEU A 103 -6.77 7.89 -21.90
#